data_7ded73ab0ede52ea902c14e396ef02de
#
_entry.id   7ded73ab0ede52ea902c14e396ef02de
#
_cell.length_a   1.000
_cell.length_b   1.000
_cell.length_c   1.000
_cell.angle_alpha   90.00
_cell.angle_beta   90.00
_cell.angle_gamma   90.00
#
_symmetry.space_group_name_H-M   'P 1'
#
loop_
_entity.id
_entity.type
_entity.pdbx_description
1 polymer ?
#
loop_
_entity_poly.entity_id
_entity_poly.type
_entity_poly.pdbx_seq_one_letter_code
_entity_poly.pdbx_strand_id
1 'polypeptide(L)'
;VVKDGVRHFPEYAGPTVPQIVIPTTLSGGEFNARAGITDSELKLKQSFVHPGLIPETVILDPAVTVHTPEWLWLSTGIRAVDHAVETLCSIDANDYTDGTSLQALRLLSEGLRGTRANPDDLRARQQCLMGAWLSMVGIVTGTRLGASHAIGHIPVSYTHLRAHETRCN
;
A
#
# COMPACT_ATOMS: atom_id res chain seq x y z
N VAL A 1 16.07 -7.65 -13.57
CA VAL A 1 16.77 -7.51 -14.86
C VAL A 1 15.91 -8.12 -15.95
N VAL A 2 15.75 -7.42 -17.07
CA VAL A 2 15.05 -7.96 -18.26
C VAL A 2 16.12 -8.45 -19.23
N LYS A 3 16.08 -9.74 -19.55
CA LYS A 3 16.92 -10.34 -20.60
C LYS A 3 15.97 -11.01 -21.60
N ASP A 4 16.15 -10.71 -22.88
CA ASP A 4 15.36 -11.29 -24.00
C ASP A 4 13.83 -11.14 -23.81
N GLY A 5 13.38 -10.01 -23.24
CA GLY A 5 11.96 -9.75 -22.95
C GLY A 5 11.42 -10.47 -21.71
N VAL A 6 12.21 -11.34 -21.07
CA VAL A 6 11.84 -12.06 -19.86
C VAL A 6 12.39 -11.37 -18.63
N ARG A 7 11.53 -11.17 -17.62
CA ARG A 7 11.92 -10.58 -16.35
C ARG A 7 12.60 -11.63 -15.46
N HIS A 8 13.89 -11.44 -15.21
CA HIS A 8 14.66 -12.26 -14.29
C HIS A 8 14.80 -11.57 -12.94
N PHE A 9 14.53 -12.30 -11.87
CA PHE A 9 14.81 -11.87 -10.49
C PHE A 9 16.12 -12.57 -10.06
N PRO A 10 17.25 -11.85 -10.00
CA PRO A 10 18.49 -12.47 -9.51
C PRO A 10 18.32 -12.82 -8.03
N GLU A 11 18.90 -13.93 -7.62
CA GLU A 11 19.05 -14.22 -6.20
C GLU A 11 19.99 -13.17 -5.58
N TYR A 12 19.60 -12.63 -4.45
CA TYR A 12 20.40 -11.69 -3.68
C TYR A 12 20.28 -11.99 -2.20
N ALA A 13 21.32 -11.66 -1.44
CA ALA A 13 21.28 -11.78 0.01
C ALA A 13 20.22 -10.82 0.56
N GLY A 14 19.35 -11.34 1.41
CA GLY A 14 18.33 -10.53 2.09
C GLY A 14 18.95 -9.52 3.05
N PRO A 15 18.16 -8.54 3.53
CA PRO A 15 18.60 -7.62 4.56
C PRO A 15 18.97 -8.39 5.84
N THR A 16 20.05 -7.96 6.49
CA THR A 16 20.53 -8.54 7.75
C THR A 16 20.16 -7.72 8.97
N VAL A 17 19.60 -6.54 8.75
CA VAL A 17 19.17 -5.63 9.83
C VAL A 17 17.66 -5.70 9.98
N PRO A 18 17.13 -6.04 11.18
CA PRO A 18 15.71 -6.03 11.43
C PRO A 18 15.15 -4.62 11.36
N GLN A 19 13.91 -4.50 10.90
CA GLN A 19 13.23 -3.21 10.77
C GLN A 19 12.08 -3.10 11.77
N ILE A 20 11.95 -1.95 12.40
CA ILE A 20 10.75 -1.52 13.13
C ILE A 20 10.20 -0.31 12.38
N VAL A 21 8.92 -0.36 12.02
CA VAL A 21 8.28 0.70 11.21
C VAL A 21 7.13 1.32 11.97
N ILE A 22 7.06 2.65 11.94
CA ILE A 22 5.93 3.44 12.45
C ILE A 22 5.38 4.21 11.25
N PRO A 23 4.32 3.71 10.57
CA PRO A 23 3.82 4.35 9.35
C PRO A 23 3.13 5.68 9.67
N THR A 24 3.38 6.67 8.82
CA THR A 24 2.72 7.98 8.88
C THR A 24 1.68 8.17 7.78
N THR A 25 1.57 7.22 6.84
CA THR A 25 0.62 7.24 5.71
C THR A 25 -0.17 5.94 5.64
N LEU A 26 -1.15 5.87 4.76
CA LEU A 26 -2.03 4.71 4.60
C LEU A 26 -1.68 3.85 3.37
N SER A 27 -0.45 3.99 2.84
CA SER A 27 -0.03 3.29 1.62
C SER A 27 0.21 1.78 1.79
N GLY A 28 0.41 1.30 3.02
CA GLY A 28 0.50 -0.13 3.36
C GLY A 28 1.76 -0.85 2.88
N GLY A 29 2.79 -0.10 2.45
CA GLY A 29 4.03 -0.69 1.95
C GLY A 29 4.78 -1.54 2.97
N GLU A 30 4.65 -1.22 4.25
CA GLU A 30 5.23 -1.92 5.40
C GLU A 30 4.70 -3.34 5.60
N PHE A 31 3.57 -3.69 5.01
CA PHE A 31 2.99 -5.04 5.11
C PHE A 31 3.37 -5.96 3.95
N ASN A 32 4.26 -5.52 3.04
CA ASN A 32 4.59 -6.25 1.82
C ASN A 32 6.09 -6.56 1.73
N ALA A 33 6.42 -7.78 1.30
CA ALA A 33 7.79 -8.23 1.02
C ALA A 33 8.40 -7.61 -0.25
N ARG A 34 7.79 -6.56 -0.82
CA ARG A 34 8.17 -5.95 -2.08
C ARG A 34 8.64 -4.52 -1.90
N ALA A 35 9.82 -4.21 -2.43
CA ALA A 35 10.34 -2.85 -2.56
C ALA A 35 10.42 -2.45 -4.04
N GLY A 36 10.13 -1.18 -4.34
CA GLY A 36 10.28 -0.62 -5.67
C GLY A 36 11.30 0.51 -5.68
N ILE A 37 12.27 0.43 -6.59
CA ILE A 37 13.28 1.47 -6.80
C ILE A 37 13.19 1.95 -8.23
N THR A 38 13.15 3.27 -8.43
CA THR A 38 13.20 3.84 -9.77
C THR A 38 14.64 4.20 -10.11
N ASP A 39 15.16 3.58 -11.14
CA ASP A 39 16.42 3.96 -11.75
C ASP A 39 16.21 5.24 -12.56
N SER A 40 16.84 6.33 -12.15
CA SER A 40 16.65 7.65 -12.75
C SER A 40 17.35 7.77 -14.12
N GLU A 41 18.39 6.98 -14.38
CA GLU A 41 19.13 6.98 -15.64
C GLU A 41 18.38 6.16 -16.69
N LEU A 42 17.97 4.94 -16.32
CA LEU A 42 17.25 4.05 -17.22
C LEU A 42 15.74 4.36 -17.29
N LYS A 43 15.23 5.28 -16.45
CA LYS A 43 13.80 5.59 -16.27
C LYS A 43 12.95 4.31 -16.09
N LEU A 44 13.52 3.33 -15.40
CA LEU A 44 12.92 2.03 -15.19
C LEU A 44 12.63 1.79 -13.70
N LYS A 45 11.39 1.43 -13.39
CA LYS A 45 11.03 0.99 -12.04
C LYS A 45 11.40 -0.47 -11.87
N GLN A 46 12.36 -0.75 -11.01
CA GLN A 46 12.77 -2.09 -10.61
C GLN A 46 12.02 -2.53 -9.36
N SER A 47 11.70 -3.81 -9.26
CA SER A 47 11.01 -4.38 -8.10
C SER A 47 11.86 -5.48 -7.51
N PHE A 48 12.02 -5.42 -6.19
CA PHE A 48 12.73 -6.40 -5.39
C PHE A 48 11.72 -7.10 -4.48
N VAL A 49 11.83 -8.42 -4.33
CA VAL A 49 10.94 -9.21 -3.48
C VAL A 49 11.81 -10.11 -2.61
N HIS A 50 11.72 -9.92 -1.30
CA HIS A 50 12.42 -10.78 -0.34
C HIS A 50 11.65 -10.79 1.00
N PRO A 51 11.44 -11.98 1.64
CA PRO A 51 10.74 -12.05 2.92
C PRO A 51 11.32 -11.14 4.01
N GLY A 52 12.65 -10.98 4.05
CA GLY A 52 13.33 -10.08 4.99
C GLY A 52 13.08 -8.58 4.77
N LEU A 53 12.33 -8.17 3.73
CA LEU A 53 11.88 -6.79 3.56
C LEU A 53 10.65 -6.48 4.40
N ILE A 54 9.96 -7.51 4.93
CA ILE A 54 8.85 -7.30 5.86
C ILE A 54 9.43 -6.86 7.20
N PRO A 55 8.99 -5.74 7.77
CA PRO A 55 9.41 -5.33 9.10
C PRO A 55 9.09 -6.40 10.16
N GLU A 56 9.98 -6.56 11.11
CA GLU A 56 9.76 -7.46 12.26
C GLU A 56 8.62 -6.95 13.16
N THR A 57 8.47 -5.63 13.23
CA THR A 57 7.44 -4.98 14.03
C THR A 57 6.89 -3.76 13.29
N VAL A 58 5.56 -3.63 13.27
CA VAL A 58 4.86 -2.42 12.81
C VAL A 58 4.06 -1.84 13.95
N ILE A 59 4.33 -0.58 14.29
CA ILE A 59 3.63 0.16 15.36
C ILE A 59 2.64 1.12 14.71
N LEU A 60 1.36 0.85 14.87
CA LEU A 60 0.27 1.68 14.33
C LEU A 60 -0.11 2.76 15.37
N ASP A 61 0.69 3.82 15.44
CA ASP A 61 0.45 4.95 16.35
C ASP A 61 -0.27 6.09 15.60
N PRO A 62 -1.54 6.39 15.93
CA PRO A 62 -2.29 7.46 15.29
C PRO A 62 -1.73 8.86 15.60
N ALA A 63 -1.04 9.04 16.74
CA ALA A 63 -0.54 10.35 17.15
C ALA A 63 0.55 10.89 16.22
N VAL A 64 1.44 10.03 15.71
CA VAL A 64 2.49 10.47 14.76
C VAL A 64 1.90 10.87 13.41
N THR A 65 0.71 10.38 13.07
CA THR A 65 0.09 10.65 11.78
C THR A 65 -0.55 12.04 11.67
N VAL A 66 -0.77 12.75 12.78
CA VAL A 66 -1.39 14.10 12.76
C VAL A 66 -0.55 15.11 11.99
N HIS A 67 0.75 14.88 11.89
CA HIS A 67 1.68 15.73 11.15
C HIS A 67 1.70 15.43 9.62
N THR A 68 0.98 14.40 9.19
CA THR A 68 0.89 14.07 7.76
C THR A 68 -0.03 15.05 7.06
N PRO A 69 0.40 15.71 5.97
CA PRO A 69 -0.45 16.62 5.20
C PRO A 69 -1.75 15.94 4.78
N GLU A 70 -2.87 16.66 4.86
CA GLU A 70 -4.20 16.12 4.57
C GLU A 70 -4.29 15.46 3.19
N TRP A 71 -3.76 16.12 2.16
CA TRP A 71 -3.77 15.58 0.81
C TRP A 71 -3.04 14.23 0.71
N LEU A 72 -1.93 14.05 1.43
CA LEU A 72 -1.17 12.80 1.43
C LEU A 72 -1.91 11.72 2.24
N TRP A 73 -2.51 12.10 3.37
CA TRP A 73 -3.32 11.20 4.18
C TRP A 73 -4.51 10.66 3.40
N LEU A 74 -5.29 11.53 2.80
CA LEU A 74 -6.49 11.17 2.04
C LEU A 74 -6.14 10.38 0.77
N SER A 75 -5.13 10.79 0.01
CA SER A 75 -4.74 10.09 -1.22
C SER A 75 -4.20 8.68 -0.95
N THR A 76 -3.40 8.51 0.10
CA THR A 76 -2.94 7.17 0.51
C THR A 76 -4.09 6.34 1.11
N GLY A 77 -5.06 6.98 1.76
CA GLY A 77 -6.29 6.34 2.24
C GLY A 77 -7.17 5.79 1.11
N ILE A 78 -7.35 6.57 0.04
CA ILE A 78 -8.05 6.10 -1.16
C ILE A 78 -7.30 4.92 -1.81
N ARG A 79 -5.96 4.92 -1.76
CA ARG A 79 -5.19 3.76 -2.21
C ARG A 79 -5.49 2.51 -1.37
N ALA A 80 -5.62 2.64 -0.05
CA ALA A 80 -5.99 1.52 0.81
C ALA A 80 -7.43 1.02 0.51
N VAL A 81 -8.37 1.92 0.21
CA VAL A 81 -9.71 1.56 -0.29
C VAL A 81 -9.62 0.76 -1.58
N ASP A 82 -8.80 1.22 -2.54
CA ASP A 82 -8.59 0.56 -3.82
C ASP A 82 -8.03 -0.88 -3.65
N HIS A 83 -7.08 -1.09 -2.72
CA HIS A 83 -6.59 -2.43 -2.37
C HIS A 83 -7.72 -3.37 -1.96
N ALA A 84 -8.59 -2.92 -1.05
CA ALA A 84 -9.70 -3.74 -0.56
C ALA A 84 -10.74 -4.02 -1.65
N VAL A 85 -11.09 -3.02 -2.48
CA VAL A 85 -12.05 -3.19 -3.58
C VAL A 85 -11.51 -4.14 -4.63
N GLU A 86 -10.25 -3.98 -5.06
CA GLU A 86 -9.66 -4.87 -6.05
C GLU A 86 -9.53 -6.31 -5.55
N THR A 87 -9.25 -6.50 -4.25
CA THR A 87 -9.25 -7.82 -3.63
C THR A 87 -10.63 -8.47 -3.72
N LEU A 88 -11.71 -7.76 -3.35
CA LEU A 88 -13.08 -8.26 -3.44
C LEU A 88 -13.52 -8.58 -4.87
N CYS A 89 -13.03 -7.81 -5.85
CA CYS A 89 -13.36 -8.00 -7.26
C CYS A 89 -12.44 -9.00 -7.97
N SER A 90 -11.46 -9.57 -7.26
CA SER A 90 -10.52 -10.52 -7.86
C SER A 90 -11.16 -11.89 -8.07
N ILE A 91 -10.74 -12.58 -9.14
CA ILE A 91 -11.10 -13.99 -9.35
C ILE A 91 -10.47 -14.94 -8.33
N ASP A 92 -9.47 -14.47 -7.56
CA ASP A 92 -8.80 -15.21 -6.50
C ASP A 92 -9.39 -14.89 -5.11
N ALA A 93 -10.47 -14.10 -5.06
CA ALA A 93 -11.15 -13.75 -3.81
C ALA A 93 -11.68 -15.01 -3.10
N ASN A 94 -11.68 -14.97 -1.80
CA ASN A 94 -12.16 -16.05 -0.94
C ASN A 94 -12.69 -15.49 0.38
N ASP A 95 -13.40 -16.29 1.17
CA ASP A 95 -14.05 -15.86 2.41
C ASP A 95 -13.12 -15.11 3.38
N TYR A 96 -11.85 -15.50 3.45
CA TYR A 96 -10.86 -14.84 4.32
C TYR A 96 -10.49 -13.44 3.81
N THR A 97 -10.17 -13.33 2.52
CA THR A 97 -9.83 -12.05 1.90
C THR A 97 -11.04 -11.11 1.82
N ASP A 98 -12.23 -11.67 1.61
CA ASP A 98 -13.49 -10.91 1.60
C ASP A 98 -13.82 -10.33 2.97
N GLY A 99 -13.72 -11.14 4.02
CA GLY A 99 -13.97 -10.69 5.38
C GLY A 99 -13.02 -9.57 5.81
N THR A 100 -11.73 -9.69 5.50
CA THR A 100 -10.74 -8.66 5.81
C THR A 100 -10.93 -7.39 4.98
N SER A 101 -11.25 -7.52 3.69
CA SER A 101 -11.48 -6.38 2.79
C SER A 101 -12.77 -5.62 3.14
N LEU A 102 -13.86 -6.31 3.45
CA LEU A 102 -15.09 -5.66 3.90
C LEU A 102 -14.88 -4.87 5.20
N GLN A 103 -14.15 -5.45 6.17
CA GLN A 103 -13.82 -4.74 7.40
C GLN A 103 -12.88 -3.56 7.12
N ALA A 104 -11.91 -3.69 6.20
CA ALA A 104 -11.06 -2.59 5.79
C ALA A 104 -11.88 -1.43 5.21
N LEU A 105 -12.81 -1.71 4.30
CA LEU A 105 -13.68 -0.70 3.69
C LEU A 105 -14.54 0.02 4.74
N ARG A 106 -15.09 -0.71 5.71
CA ARG A 106 -15.86 -0.11 6.80
C ARG A 106 -15.00 0.86 7.60
N LEU A 107 -13.82 0.41 8.07
CA LEU A 107 -12.91 1.23 8.87
C LEU A 107 -12.39 2.45 8.10
N LEU A 108 -11.99 2.28 6.84
CA LEU A 108 -11.51 3.37 5.99
C LEU A 108 -12.62 4.38 5.69
N SER A 109 -13.83 3.92 5.39
CA SER A 109 -14.94 4.82 5.08
C SER A 109 -15.36 5.69 6.27
N GLU A 110 -15.36 5.13 7.47
CA GLU A 110 -15.62 5.85 8.71
C GLU A 110 -14.46 6.78 9.08
N GLY A 111 -13.24 6.21 9.11
CA GLY A 111 -12.02 6.90 9.53
C GLY A 111 -11.64 8.07 8.61
N LEU A 112 -11.68 7.90 7.29
CA LEU A 112 -11.35 8.99 6.35
C LEU A 112 -12.34 10.15 6.44
N ARG A 113 -13.64 9.88 6.61
CA ARG A 113 -14.62 10.93 6.87
C ARG A 113 -14.39 11.62 8.21
N GLY A 114 -14.07 10.85 9.26
CA GLY A 114 -13.76 11.36 10.58
C GLY A 114 -12.54 12.28 10.56
N THR A 115 -11.43 11.83 9.95
CA THR A 115 -10.18 12.63 9.87
C THR A 115 -10.34 13.87 8.99
N ARG A 116 -11.22 13.84 7.96
CA ARG A 116 -11.53 15.03 7.17
C ARG A 116 -12.35 16.05 7.97
N ALA A 117 -13.29 15.59 8.81
CA ALA A 117 -14.09 16.46 9.66
C ALA A 117 -13.29 17.04 10.85
N ASN A 118 -12.42 16.23 11.42
CA ASN A 118 -11.50 16.60 12.50
C ASN A 118 -10.14 15.92 12.28
N PRO A 119 -9.13 16.64 11.76
CA PRO A 119 -7.80 16.09 11.48
C PRO A 119 -7.08 15.55 12.73
N ASP A 120 -7.42 15.99 13.92
CA ASP A 120 -6.80 15.57 15.19
C ASP A 120 -7.54 14.41 15.87
N ASP A 121 -8.58 13.87 15.27
CA ASP A 121 -9.30 12.69 15.80
C ASP A 121 -8.43 11.43 15.71
N LEU A 122 -7.74 11.12 16.82
CA LEU A 122 -6.87 9.95 16.91
C LEU A 122 -7.63 8.62 16.74
N ARG A 123 -8.91 8.57 17.12
CA ARG A 123 -9.73 7.37 16.93
C ARG A 123 -10.00 7.13 15.45
N ALA A 124 -10.37 8.17 14.72
CA ALA A 124 -10.58 8.09 13.27
C ALA A 124 -9.27 7.74 12.55
N ARG A 125 -8.13 8.31 12.99
CA ARG A 125 -6.81 7.94 12.45
C ARG A 125 -6.45 6.49 12.72
N GLN A 126 -6.71 5.99 13.91
CA GLN A 126 -6.51 4.57 14.25
C GLN A 126 -7.37 3.64 13.37
N GLN A 127 -8.63 4.01 13.12
CA GLN A 127 -9.48 3.25 12.19
C GLN A 127 -8.88 3.21 10.78
N CYS A 128 -8.34 4.34 10.30
CA CYS A 128 -7.65 4.37 9.00
C CYS A 128 -6.41 3.47 8.95
N LEU A 129 -5.56 3.50 9.97
CA LEU A 129 -4.37 2.64 10.06
C LEU A 129 -4.75 1.16 10.06
N MET A 130 -5.72 0.77 10.86
CA MET A 130 -6.23 -0.60 10.90
C MET A 130 -6.87 -1.01 9.57
N GLY A 131 -7.64 -0.12 8.95
CA GLY A 131 -8.23 -0.35 7.64
C GLY A 131 -7.18 -0.52 6.55
N ALA A 132 -6.12 0.30 6.56
CA ALA A 132 -4.99 0.17 5.64
C ALA A 132 -4.27 -1.18 5.82
N TRP A 133 -4.02 -1.60 7.05
CA TRP A 133 -3.45 -2.92 7.31
C TRP A 133 -4.31 -4.05 6.76
N LEU A 134 -5.60 -4.08 7.09
CA LEU A 134 -6.53 -5.11 6.64
C LEU A 134 -6.68 -5.13 5.10
N SER A 135 -6.58 -3.98 4.44
CA SER A 135 -6.66 -3.89 2.98
C SER A 135 -5.48 -4.58 2.27
N MET A 136 -4.36 -4.79 2.98
CA MET A 136 -3.19 -5.45 2.42
C MET A 136 -3.26 -6.97 2.47
N VAL A 137 -4.20 -7.57 3.22
CA VAL A 137 -4.27 -9.02 3.41
C VAL A 137 -4.42 -9.76 2.09
N GLY A 138 -5.32 -9.34 1.21
CA GLY A 138 -5.48 -9.96 -0.11
C GLY A 138 -4.19 -9.92 -0.94
N ILE A 139 -3.51 -8.77 -0.94
CA ILE A 139 -2.26 -8.58 -1.70
C ILE A 139 -1.15 -9.51 -1.21
N VAL A 140 -0.95 -9.59 0.11
CA VAL A 140 0.14 -10.39 0.67
C VAL A 140 -0.14 -11.89 0.64
N THR A 141 -1.39 -12.29 0.57
CA THR A 141 -1.80 -13.70 0.37
C THR A 141 -1.81 -14.12 -1.10
N GLY A 142 -1.48 -13.21 -2.03
CA GLY A 142 -1.30 -13.53 -3.44
C GLY A 142 -2.51 -13.27 -4.33
N THR A 143 -3.56 -12.62 -3.83
CA THR A 143 -4.70 -12.20 -4.65
C THR A 143 -4.23 -11.25 -5.76
N ARG A 144 -4.59 -11.54 -7.01
CA ARG A 144 -4.23 -10.71 -8.15
C ARG A 144 -4.98 -9.39 -8.13
N LEU A 145 -4.23 -8.31 -8.24
CA LEU A 145 -4.78 -6.96 -8.36
C LEU A 145 -5.27 -6.69 -9.79
N GLY A 146 -6.24 -5.82 -9.91
CA GLY A 146 -6.95 -5.54 -11.15
C GLY A 146 -6.42 -4.34 -11.94
N ALA A 147 -7.32 -3.79 -12.75
CA ALA A 147 -7.02 -2.72 -13.70
C ALA A 147 -6.59 -1.40 -13.04
N SER A 148 -7.11 -1.06 -11.87
CA SER A 148 -6.76 0.18 -11.17
C SER A 148 -5.27 0.23 -10.82
N HIS A 149 -4.71 -0.88 -10.31
CA HIS A 149 -3.27 -0.99 -10.07
C HIS A 149 -2.45 -0.94 -11.36
N ALA A 150 -2.87 -1.64 -12.41
CA ALA A 150 -2.19 -1.61 -13.70
C ALA A 150 -2.15 -0.19 -14.29
N ILE A 151 -3.28 0.51 -14.29
CA ILE A 151 -3.39 1.90 -14.75
C ILE A 151 -2.53 2.83 -13.89
N GLY A 152 -2.55 2.68 -12.57
CA GLY A 152 -1.75 3.49 -11.66
C GLY A 152 -0.23 3.32 -11.82
N HIS A 153 0.23 2.15 -12.27
CA HIS A 153 1.66 1.90 -12.48
C HIS A 153 2.21 2.49 -13.78
N ILE A 154 1.41 2.57 -14.83
CA ILE A 154 1.84 3.08 -16.14
C ILE A 154 2.24 4.57 -16.05
N PRO A 155 1.41 5.51 -15.58
CA PRO A 155 1.78 6.91 -15.45
C PRO A 155 2.99 7.15 -14.55
N VAL A 156 3.09 6.43 -13.43
CA VAL A 156 4.24 6.55 -12.50
C VAL A 156 5.57 6.22 -13.18
N SER A 157 5.56 5.32 -14.14
CA SER A 157 6.78 4.95 -14.88
C SER A 157 7.21 6.02 -15.90
N TYR A 158 6.28 6.86 -16.37
CA TYR A 158 6.54 7.86 -17.41
C TYR A 158 6.52 9.30 -16.93
N THR A 159 5.88 9.57 -15.80
CA THR A 159 5.64 10.93 -15.34
C THR A 159 6.19 11.04 -13.94
N HIS A 160 7.05 11.12 -13.34
CA HIS A 160 7.48 11.29 -11.93
C HIS A 160 6.34 11.42 -10.89
N LEU A 161 5.09 11.18 -11.30
CA LEU A 161 3.94 11.17 -10.40
C LEU A 161 3.93 9.87 -9.58
N ARG A 162 3.56 9.96 -8.32
CA ARG A 162 3.35 8.78 -7.48
C ARG A 162 2.00 8.15 -7.82
N ALA A 163 1.87 6.83 -7.66
CA ALA A 163 0.64 6.10 -8.00
C ALA A 163 -0.62 6.66 -7.33
N HIS A 164 -0.52 7.18 -6.10
CA HIS A 164 -1.64 7.80 -5.40
C HIS A 164 -2.02 9.19 -5.93
N GLU A 165 -1.09 9.91 -6.57
CA GLU A 165 -1.35 11.21 -7.19
C GLU A 165 -2.13 11.08 -8.49
N THR A 166 -1.95 9.98 -9.23
CA THR A 166 -2.69 9.72 -10.48
C THR A 166 -4.13 9.26 -10.27
N ARG A 167 -4.50 8.86 -9.05
CA ARG A 167 -5.85 8.37 -8.71
C ARG A 167 -6.76 9.44 -8.09
N CYS A 168 -6.21 10.58 -7.72
CA CYS A 168 -6.96 11.66 -7.08
C CYS A 168 -7.27 12.84 -8.01
N ASN A 169 -6.86 12.78 -9.30
CA ASN A 169 -7.10 13.83 -10.31
C ASN A 169 -8.20 13.39 -11.30
#